data_a25b7fabe5b1a6f51e3d5aa7a8155977
#
_entry.id   a25b7fabe5b1a6f51e3d5aa7a8155977
#
_cell.length_a   1.000
_cell.length_b   1.000
_cell.length_c   1.000
_cell.angle_alpha   90.00
_cell.angle_beta   90.00
_cell.angle_gamma   90.00
#
_symmetry.space_group_name_H-M   'P 1'
#
loop_
_entity.id
_entity.type
_entity.pdbx_description
1 polymer ?
#
loop_
_entity_poly.entity_id
_entity_poly.type
_entity_poly.pdbx_seq_one_letter_code
_entity_poly.pdbx_strand_id
1 'polypeptide(L)'
;MKIISNKIKLLKLIKNEKKIGFVPTMGAIHLGHLSLIDKSIKECKKTIVSIFINKSQFNKKSDYIKYPRILKKDIHKLKKTKADYLYLPSANQIYPNGRNKNIKISNFSKKLCGKFRPQHFESIVDVVDRFIRIIKPKRIYLGEKDMQQLKIIESFFIANNIKTKVIKCKTIREKNGIAYSSRNLLLNNNEKTIGSNIYKYILKNKNNIIKKKLSLKIVKKKIIQFGATNIDYVKIYDINKATKPYKAKSNFKVFIAYYLRSTRMIDNI
;
A
#
# COMPACT_ATOMS: atom_id res chain seq x y z
N MET A 1 1.75 21.62 -10.71
CA MET A 1 1.03 20.32 -10.91
C MET A 1 -0.20 20.54 -11.80
N LYS A 2 -0.28 19.84 -12.95
CA LYS A 2 -1.49 19.82 -13.80
C LYS A 2 -2.43 18.69 -13.36
N ILE A 3 -3.74 18.97 -13.27
CA ILE A 3 -4.76 17.98 -12.92
C ILE A 3 -5.38 17.46 -14.22
N ILE A 4 -5.45 16.15 -14.38
CA ILE A 4 -5.85 15.49 -15.63
C ILE A 4 -6.82 14.37 -15.28
N SER A 5 -8.04 14.44 -15.82
CA SER A 5 -9.06 13.39 -15.71
C SER A 5 -9.21 12.54 -16.97
N ASN A 6 -8.67 13.00 -18.08
CA ASN A 6 -8.81 12.33 -19.38
C ASN A 6 -7.53 11.57 -19.75
N LYS A 7 -7.66 10.27 -20.07
CA LYS A 7 -6.56 9.37 -20.46
C LYS A 7 -5.81 9.86 -21.71
N ILE A 8 -6.53 10.29 -22.75
CA ILE A 8 -5.93 10.73 -24.02
C ILE A 8 -5.09 11.98 -23.78
N LYS A 9 -5.62 12.93 -22.99
CA LYS A 9 -4.89 14.15 -22.60
C LYS A 9 -3.61 13.82 -21.83
N LEU A 10 -3.67 12.85 -20.89
CA LEU A 10 -2.48 12.40 -20.17
C LEU A 10 -1.44 11.83 -21.13
N LEU A 11 -1.85 10.92 -22.03
CA LEU A 11 -0.95 10.29 -23.01
C LEU A 11 -0.26 11.31 -23.91
N LYS A 12 -0.99 12.33 -24.40
CA LYS A 12 -0.41 13.43 -25.19
C LYS A 12 0.67 14.18 -24.41
N LEU A 13 0.43 14.46 -23.12
CA LEU A 13 1.38 15.21 -22.28
C LEU A 13 2.64 14.42 -21.91
N ILE A 14 2.57 13.09 -21.85
CA ILE A 14 3.72 12.25 -21.44
C ILE A 14 4.39 11.54 -22.63
N LYS A 15 3.94 11.75 -23.87
CA LYS A 15 4.41 11.03 -25.08
C LYS A 15 5.93 10.98 -25.20
N ASN A 16 6.62 12.10 -24.91
CA ASN A 16 8.06 12.23 -25.08
C ASN A 16 8.84 12.11 -23.75
N GLU A 17 8.17 11.74 -22.66
CA GLU A 17 8.80 11.68 -21.34
C GLU A 17 9.44 10.31 -21.09
N LYS A 18 10.76 10.27 -20.99
CA LYS A 18 11.53 9.00 -20.86
C LYS A 18 11.73 8.52 -19.42
N LYS A 19 11.64 9.39 -18.42
CA LYS A 19 11.99 9.08 -17.03
C LYS A 19 10.85 9.49 -16.08
N ILE A 20 9.69 8.81 -16.24
CA ILE A 20 8.50 9.04 -15.43
C ILE A 20 8.58 8.21 -14.14
N GLY A 21 8.30 8.87 -13.00
CA GLY A 21 8.00 8.24 -11.72
C GLY A 21 6.48 8.22 -11.50
N PHE A 22 5.96 7.11 -11.00
CA PHE A 22 4.55 6.94 -10.74
C PHE A 22 4.27 6.60 -9.28
N VAL A 23 3.33 7.32 -8.67
CA VAL A 23 2.88 7.11 -7.29
C VAL A 23 1.37 6.84 -7.30
N PRO A 24 0.94 5.56 -7.31
CA PRO A 24 -0.48 5.21 -7.23
C PRO A 24 -1.02 5.43 -5.81
N THR A 25 -2.17 6.10 -5.71
CA THR A 25 -2.89 6.28 -4.44
C THR A 25 -4.40 6.10 -4.62
N MET A 26 -5.08 5.89 -3.51
CA MET A 26 -6.54 5.93 -3.44
C MET A 26 -7.07 7.24 -2.80
N GLY A 27 -6.23 8.27 -2.70
CA GLY A 27 -6.56 9.53 -2.02
C GLY A 27 -6.37 9.47 -0.51
N ALA A 28 -6.98 10.44 0.20
CA ALA A 28 -6.71 10.72 1.61
C ALA A 28 -5.20 10.83 1.90
N ILE A 29 -4.57 11.76 1.16
CA ILE A 29 -3.11 11.96 1.13
C ILE A 29 -2.58 12.31 2.52
N HIS A 30 -1.53 11.60 2.93
CA HIS A 30 -0.84 11.75 4.21
C HIS A 30 0.68 11.74 4.03
N LEU A 31 1.45 12.00 5.09
CA LEU A 31 2.92 12.10 5.02
C LEU A 31 3.58 10.85 4.42
N GLY A 32 3.02 9.65 4.63
CA GLY A 32 3.49 8.45 3.94
C GLY A 32 3.41 8.56 2.42
N HIS A 33 2.31 9.08 1.85
CA HIS A 33 2.19 9.31 0.41
C HIS A 33 3.14 10.42 -0.06
N LEU A 34 3.24 11.52 0.71
CA LEU A 34 4.13 12.63 0.35
C LEU A 34 5.58 12.18 0.27
N SER A 35 6.05 11.30 1.16
CA SER A 35 7.41 10.76 1.09
C SER A 35 7.69 9.94 -0.17
N LEU A 36 6.68 9.22 -0.71
CA LEU A 36 6.80 8.53 -2.00
C LEU A 36 6.93 9.54 -3.15
N ILE A 37 6.13 10.59 -3.11
CA ILE A 37 6.10 11.66 -4.12
C ILE A 37 7.43 12.40 -4.12
N ASP A 38 7.93 12.80 -2.96
CA ASP A 38 9.22 13.49 -2.82
C ASP A 38 10.37 12.64 -3.36
N LYS A 39 10.36 11.34 -3.08
CA LYS A 39 11.35 10.42 -3.62
C LYS A 39 11.24 10.31 -5.14
N SER A 40 10.03 10.27 -5.69
CA SER A 40 9.81 10.26 -7.14
C SER A 40 10.34 11.53 -7.81
N ILE A 41 10.05 12.69 -7.22
CA ILE A 41 10.53 14.01 -7.72
C ILE A 41 12.06 14.07 -7.77
N LYS A 42 12.72 13.54 -6.74
CA LYS A 42 14.20 13.52 -6.67
C LYS A 42 14.83 12.57 -7.70
N GLU A 43 14.15 11.50 -8.06
CA GLU A 43 14.72 10.41 -8.87
C GLU A 43 14.25 10.38 -10.33
N CYS A 44 13.21 11.12 -10.69
CA CYS A 44 12.60 11.11 -12.02
C CYS A 44 12.45 12.54 -12.58
N LYS A 45 12.43 12.65 -13.93
CA LYS A 45 12.20 13.94 -14.60
C LYS A 45 10.76 14.42 -14.45
N LYS A 46 9.81 13.49 -14.44
CA LYS A 46 8.38 13.77 -14.28
C LYS A 46 7.78 12.85 -13.24
N THR A 47 6.96 13.39 -12.36
CA THR A 47 6.22 12.62 -11.34
C THR A 47 4.73 12.70 -11.61
N ILE A 48 4.12 11.53 -11.76
CA ILE A 48 2.67 11.36 -11.87
C ILE A 48 2.14 10.75 -10.59
N VAL A 49 1.19 11.40 -9.96
CA VAL A 49 0.41 10.86 -8.84
C VAL A 49 -0.97 10.50 -9.36
N SER A 50 -1.51 9.35 -9.02
CA SER A 50 -2.93 9.06 -9.28
C SER A 50 -3.73 9.06 -7.99
N ILE A 51 -5.00 9.49 -8.09
CA ILE A 51 -6.02 9.22 -7.07
C ILE A 51 -7.13 8.44 -7.77
N PHE A 52 -7.23 7.14 -7.44
CA PHE A 52 -8.25 6.25 -7.99
C PHE A 52 -8.70 5.24 -6.92
N ILE A 53 -9.94 5.37 -6.46
CA ILE A 53 -10.51 4.44 -5.46
C ILE A 53 -10.99 3.20 -6.21
N ASN A 54 -10.15 2.16 -6.20
CA ASN A 54 -10.43 0.90 -6.89
C ASN A 54 -11.46 0.06 -6.11
N LYS A 55 -12.73 0.12 -6.51
CA LYS A 55 -13.84 -0.61 -5.85
C LYS A 55 -13.57 -2.10 -5.74
N SER A 56 -12.96 -2.71 -6.73
CA SER A 56 -12.76 -4.15 -6.82
C SER A 56 -11.83 -4.74 -5.75
N GLN A 57 -10.97 -3.93 -5.14
CA GLN A 57 -10.07 -4.41 -4.07
C GLN A 57 -10.70 -4.40 -2.67
N PHE A 58 -11.96 -3.96 -2.53
CA PHE A 58 -12.68 -3.96 -1.27
C PHE A 58 -13.56 -5.21 -1.15
N ASN A 59 -13.30 -6.04 -0.14
CA ASN A 59 -14.09 -7.26 0.09
C ASN A 59 -15.41 -6.97 0.83
N LYS A 60 -15.46 -5.89 1.62
CA LYS A 60 -16.65 -5.47 2.35
C LYS A 60 -17.17 -4.16 1.76
N LYS A 61 -18.47 -4.11 1.42
CA LYS A 61 -19.15 -2.89 0.93
C LYS A 61 -19.01 -1.75 1.95
N SER A 62 -19.08 -2.07 3.23
CA SER A 62 -18.91 -1.09 4.32
C SER A 62 -17.52 -0.44 4.34
N ASP A 63 -16.42 -1.19 4.08
CA ASP A 63 -15.05 -0.63 3.99
C ASP A 63 -14.93 0.31 2.77
N TYR A 64 -15.57 -0.03 1.66
CA TYR A 64 -15.60 0.82 0.47
C TYR A 64 -16.38 2.13 0.70
N ILE A 65 -17.54 2.04 1.37
CA ILE A 65 -18.39 3.21 1.66
C ILE A 65 -17.70 4.15 2.64
N LYS A 66 -17.12 3.59 3.72
CA LYS A 66 -16.44 4.35 4.79
C LYS A 66 -15.04 4.84 4.37
N TYR A 67 -14.52 4.41 3.21
CA TYR A 67 -13.17 4.83 2.79
C TYR A 67 -13.12 6.34 2.57
N PRO A 68 -12.15 7.06 3.16
CA PRO A 68 -12.11 8.53 3.13
C PRO A 68 -11.98 9.11 1.72
N ARG A 69 -12.89 10.02 1.35
CA ARG A 69 -12.94 10.73 0.06
C ARG A 69 -12.86 12.22 0.31
N ILE A 70 -11.64 12.77 0.33
CA ILE A 70 -11.36 14.16 0.66
C ILE A 70 -10.59 14.87 -0.46
N LEU A 71 -11.04 14.69 -1.72
CA LEU A 71 -10.33 15.08 -2.92
C LEU A 71 -9.86 16.56 -2.90
N LYS A 72 -10.70 17.50 -2.44
CA LYS A 72 -10.30 18.91 -2.34
C LYS A 72 -9.08 19.12 -1.43
N LYS A 73 -9.05 18.43 -0.26
CA LYS A 73 -7.90 18.46 0.66
C LYS A 73 -6.68 17.77 0.07
N ASP A 74 -6.87 16.69 -0.69
CA ASP A 74 -5.79 15.96 -1.36
C ASP A 74 -5.13 16.84 -2.44
N ILE A 75 -5.93 17.49 -3.29
CA ILE A 75 -5.45 18.43 -4.31
C ILE A 75 -4.65 19.56 -3.66
N HIS A 76 -5.16 20.14 -2.56
CA HIS A 76 -4.46 21.21 -1.84
C HIS A 76 -3.08 20.74 -1.34
N LYS A 77 -2.99 19.55 -0.73
CA LYS A 77 -1.72 18.98 -0.28
C LYS A 77 -0.77 18.70 -1.44
N LEU A 78 -1.28 18.14 -2.55
CA LEU A 78 -0.48 17.79 -3.70
C LEU A 78 0.02 19.02 -4.47
N LYS A 79 -0.75 20.12 -4.52
CA LYS A 79 -0.29 21.40 -5.08
C LYS A 79 0.95 21.99 -4.39
N LYS A 80 1.15 21.64 -3.10
CA LYS A 80 2.34 22.05 -2.35
C LYS A 80 3.59 21.21 -2.69
N THR A 81 3.42 20.12 -3.42
CA THR A 81 4.53 19.31 -3.93
C THR A 81 4.97 19.79 -5.31
N LYS A 82 6.15 19.36 -5.74
CA LYS A 82 6.66 19.60 -7.11
C LYS A 82 6.26 18.48 -8.08
N ALA A 83 5.20 17.69 -7.77
CA ALA A 83 4.67 16.71 -8.71
C ALA A 83 4.13 17.39 -9.99
N ASP A 84 4.40 16.80 -11.14
CA ASP A 84 4.02 17.40 -12.43
C ASP A 84 2.54 17.19 -12.74
N TYR A 85 2.04 15.97 -12.52
CA TYR A 85 0.69 15.58 -12.91
C TYR A 85 -0.06 14.87 -11.78
N LEU A 86 -1.32 15.25 -11.59
CA LEU A 86 -2.30 14.49 -10.81
C LEU A 86 -3.29 13.87 -11.79
N TYR A 87 -3.30 12.55 -11.89
CA TYR A 87 -4.21 11.79 -12.74
C TYR A 87 -5.41 11.28 -11.93
N LEU A 88 -6.61 11.68 -12.35
CA LEU A 88 -7.91 11.35 -11.74
C LEU A 88 -8.77 10.59 -12.76
N PRO A 89 -8.45 9.33 -13.09
CA PRO A 89 -9.21 8.59 -14.10
C PRO A 89 -10.60 8.20 -13.60
N SER A 90 -11.55 8.07 -14.54
CA SER A 90 -12.80 7.35 -14.30
C SER A 90 -12.58 5.82 -14.31
N ALA A 91 -13.54 5.08 -13.78
CA ALA A 91 -13.48 3.61 -13.80
C ALA A 91 -13.42 3.07 -15.24
N ASN A 92 -14.17 3.64 -16.17
CA ASN A 92 -14.17 3.21 -17.58
C ASN A 92 -12.82 3.44 -18.28
N GLN A 93 -12.06 4.45 -17.89
CA GLN A 93 -10.72 4.66 -18.45
C GLN A 93 -9.71 3.61 -18.00
N ILE A 94 -9.87 3.09 -16.78
CA ILE A 94 -9.03 2.03 -16.22
C ILE A 94 -9.54 0.64 -16.63
N TYR A 95 -10.85 0.45 -16.65
CA TYR A 95 -11.51 -0.83 -16.90
C TYR A 95 -12.50 -0.76 -18.08
N PRO A 96 -12.07 -0.42 -19.32
CA PRO A 96 -13.00 -0.29 -20.44
C PRO A 96 -13.75 -1.60 -20.75
N ASN A 97 -13.09 -2.75 -20.53
CA ASN A 97 -13.65 -4.09 -20.75
C ASN A 97 -13.82 -4.87 -19.43
N GLY A 98 -14.05 -4.17 -18.32
CA GLY A 98 -14.14 -4.79 -17.01
C GLY A 98 -12.80 -5.27 -16.44
N ARG A 99 -12.86 -6.06 -15.35
CA ARG A 99 -11.67 -6.59 -14.66
C ARG A 99 -11.06 -7.76 -15.44
N ASN A 100 -9.73 -7.88 -15.34
CA ASN A 100 -9.05 -9.10 -15.78
C ASN A 100 -9.17 -10.17 -14.65
N LYS A 101 -9.97 -11.21 -14.91
CA LYS A 101 -10.18 -12.32 -13.97
C LYS A 101 -9.05 -13.36 -14.00
N ASN A 102 -8.17 -13.30 -14.99
CA ASN A 102 -7.13 -14.31 -15.25
C ASN A 102 -5.74 -13.86 -14.78
N ILE A 103 -5.66 -12.89 -13.88
CA ILE A 103 -4.37 -12.44 -13.34
C ILE A 103 -3.75 -13.52 -12.46
N LYS A 104 -2.59 -14.01 -12.90
CA LYS A 104 -1.77 -14.98 -12.14
C LYS A 104 -0.77 -14.23 -11.26
N ILE A 105 -0.85 -14.43 -9.95
CA ILE A 105 0.05 -13.83 -8.97
C ILE A 105 0.67 -14.91 -8.07
N SER A 106 1.73 -14.53 -7.33
CA SER A 106 2.43 -15.49 -6.48
C SER A 106 1.54 -16.05 -5.36
N ASN A 107 1.80 -17.29 -4.93
CA ASN A 107 1.07 -17.94 -3.82
C ASN A 107 1.16 -17.17 -2.49
N PHE A 108 2.08 -16.22 -2.37
CA PHE A 108 2.14 -15.33 -1.20
C PHE A 108 0.86 -14.48 -1.06
N SER A 109 0.12 -14.26 -2.15
CA SER A 109 -1.19 -13.61 -2.14
C SER A 109 -2.24 -14.32 -1.28
N LYS A 110 -2.14 -15.65 -1.13
CA LYS A 110 -3.05 -16.48 -0.32
C LYS A 110 -2.69 -16.49 1.17
N LYS A 111 -1.58 -15.86 1.57
CA LYS A 111 -1.12 -15.75 2.96
C LYS A 111 -1.56 -14.41 3.57
N LEU A 112 -1.35 -14.23 4.89
CA LEU A 112 -1.57 -12.95 5.58
C LEU A 112 -2.92 -12.31 5.22
N CYS A 113 -2.88 -11.07 4.68
CA CYS A 113 -4.08 -10.34 4.26
C CYS A 113 -4.95 -11.13 3.27
N GLY A 114 -4.35 -11.85 2.33
CA GLY A 114 -5.11 -12.56 1.32
C GLY A 114 -5.95 -13.71 1.86
N LYS A 115 -5.54 -14.35 2.96
CA LYS A 115 -6.36 -15.35 3.65
C LYS A 115 -7.71 -14.78 4.13
N PHE A 116 -7.73 -13.50 4.53
CA PHE A 116 -8.89 -12.80 5.08
C PHE A 116 -9.59 -11.89 4.06
N ARG A 117 -8.99 -11.74 2.89
CA ARG A 117 -9.47 -10.87 1.81
C ARG A 117 -9.30 -11.55 0.45
N PRO A 118 -10.16 -12.53 0.11
CA PRO A 118 -10.10 -13.24 -1.17
C PRO A 118 -10.11 -12.25 -2.37
N GLN A 119 -9.32 -12.53 -3.40
CA GLN A 119 -9.20 -11.71 -4.63
C GLN A 119 -8.72 -10.25 -4.44
N HIS A 120 -8.31 -9.88 -3.22
CA HIS A 120 -7.83 -8.53 -2.93
C HIS A 120 -6.56 -8.18 -3.71
N PHE A 121 -5.60 -9.07 -3.73
CA PHE A 121 -4.32 -8.82 -4.39
C PHE A 121 -4.41 -8.94 -5.91
N GLU A 122 -5.25 -9.83 -6.42
CA GLU A 122 -5.58 -9.90 -7.85
C GLU A 122 -6.15 -8.56 -8.35
N SER A 123 -7.05 -7.97 -7.57
CA SER A 123 -7.64 -6.66 -7.90
C SER A 123 -6.63 -5.51 -7.82
N ILE A 124 -5.66 -5.58 -6.89
CA ILE A 124 -4.59 -4.58 -6.79
C ILE A 124 -3.62 -4.72 -7.96
N VAL A 125 -3.23 -5.94 -8.30
CA VAL A 125 -2.31 -6.16 -9.42
C VAL A 125 -2.96 -5.77 -10.73
N ASP A 126 -4.27 -6.06 -10.94
CA ASP A 126 -5.01 -5.64 -12.12
C ASP A 126 -4.97 -4.11 -12.31
N VAL A 127 -5.33 -3.35 -11.27
CA VAL A 127 -5.32 -1.88 -11.39
C VAL A 127 -3.91 -1.32 -11.59
N VAL A 128 -2.90 -1.89 -10.92
CA VAL A 128 -1.51 -1.46 -11.08
C VAL A 128 -1.01 -1.78 -12.48
N ASP A 129 -1.23 -2.98 -13.01
CA ASP A 129 -0.83 -3.36 -14.37
C ASP A 129 -1.46 -2.41 -15.42
N ARG A 130 -2.74 -2.07 -15.26
CA ARG A 130 -3.42 -1.10 -16.15
C ARG A 130 -2.77 0.27 -16.10
N PHE A 131 -2.45 0.78 -14.92
CA PHE A 131 -1.71 2.04 -14.81
C PHE A 131 -0.33 1.95 -15.46
N ILE A 132 0.39 0.85 -15.26
CA ILE A 132 1.70 0.63 -15.89
C ILE A 132 1.59 0.64 -17.42
N ARG A 133 0.59 -0.04 -17.98
CA ARG A 133 0.35 -0.04 -19.45
C ARG A 133 -0.05 1.32 -20.00
N ILE A 134 -0.79 2.12 -19.23
CA ILE A 134 -1.20 3.48 -19.63
C ILE A 134 -0.02 4.45 -19.54
N ILE A 135 0.67 4.50 -18.39
CA ILE A 135 1.66 5.54 -18.08
C ILE A 135 3.06 5.15 -18.59
N LYS A 136 3.36 3.85 -18.65
CA LYS A 136 4.67 3.28 -18.98
C LYS A 136 5.81 3.93 -18.15
N PRO A 137 5.67 4.01 -16.81
CA PRO A 137 6.64 4.70 -15.98
C PRO A 137 7.96 3.94 -15.91
N LYS A 138 9.09 4.64 -15.76
CA LYS A 138 10.38 4.01 -15.48
C LYS A 138 10.42 3.41 -14.06
N ARG A 139 9.74 4.07 -13.11
CA ARG A 139 9.70 3.67 -11.70
C ARG A 139 8.30 3.82 -11.13
N ILE A 140 7.89 2.84 -10.30
CA ILE A 140 6.71 2.93 -9.44
C ILE A 140 7.17 2.95 -7.97
N TYR A 141 6.61 3.85 -7.17
CA TYR A 141 6.98 4.04 -5.76
C TYR A 141 5.91 3.45 -4.86
N LEU A 142 6.29 2.47 -4.03
CA LEU A 142 5.39 1.75 -3.14
C LEU A 142 5.91 1.76 -1.70
N GLY A 143 5.01 1.96 -0.74
CA GLY A 143 5.35 1.98 0.68
C GLY A 143 5.56 0.59 1.26
N GLU A 144 6.61 0.41 2.06
CA GLU A 144 6.88 -0.84 2.78
C GLU A 144 5.84 -1.16 3.86
N LYS A 145 5.00 -0.20 4.23
CA LYS A 145 3.85 -0.47 5.10
C LYS A 145 2.96 -1.58 4.55
N ASP A 146 2.74 -1.59 3.25
CA ASP A 146 1.95 -2.62 2.56
C ASP A 146 2.88 -3.66 1.92
N MET A 147 3.82 -4.22 2.74
CA MET A 147 4.92 -5.08 2.29
C MET A 147 4.44 -6.30 1.49
N GLN A 148 3.32 -6.92 1.89
CA GLN A 148 2.78 -8.05 1.14
C GLN A 148 2.36 -7.63 -0.27
N GLN A 149 1.66 -6.50 -0.41
CA GLN A 149 1.28 -5.92 -1.70
C GLN A 149 2.51 -5.59 -2.55
N LEU A 150 3.50 -4.92 -1.95
CA LEU A 150 4.74 -4.55 -2.62
C LEU A 150 5.46 -5.78 -3.20
N LYS A 151 5.60 -6.84 -2.41
CA LYS A 151 6.26 -8.08 -2.83
C LYS A 151 5.49 -8.83 -3.92
N ILE A 152 4.15 -8.83 -3.88
CA ILE A 152 3.31 -9.44 -4.90
C ILE A 152 3.44 -8.66 -6.23
N ILE A 153 3.41 -7.33 -6.20
CA ILE A 153 3.59 -6.48 -7.39
C ILE A 153 5.00 -6.68 -7.97
N GLU A 154 6.05 -6.69 -7.13
CA GLU A 154 7.43 -6.93 -7.55
C GLU A 154 7.57 -8.29 -8.26
N SER A 155 7.00 -9.34 -7.68
CA SER A 155 7.01 -10.69 -8.26
C SER A 155 6.21 -10.76 -9.57
N PHE A 156 5.07 -10.08 -9.65
CA PHE A 156 4.26 -10.00 -10.86
C PHE A 156 5.02 -9.29 -11.99
N PHE A 157 5.71 -8.20 -11.71
CA PHE A 157 6.50 -7.49 -12.71
C PHE A 157 7.62 -8.36 -13.29
N ILE A 158 8.31 -9.12 -12.42
CA ILE A 158 9.35 -10.06 -12.86
C ILE A 158 8.74 -11.17 -13.74
N ALA A 159 7.64 -11.79 -13.29
CA ALA A 159 7.01 -12.89 -14.00
C ALA A 159 6.44 -12.50 -15.38
N ASN A 160 6.12 -11.21 -15.58
CA ASN A 160 5.56 -10.68 -16.83
C ASN A 160 6.55 -9.79 -17.60
N ASN A 161 7.85 -9.82 -17.27
CA ASN A 161 8.90 -9.03 -17.92
C ASN A 161 8.59 -7.52 -18.00
N ILE A 162 7.89 -6.97 -16.98
CA ILE A 162 7.55 -5.55 -16.91
C ILE A 162 8.81 -4.75 -16.55
N LYS A 163 9.22 -3.85 -17.45
CA LYS A 163 10.47 -3.07 -17.33
C LYS A 163 10.42 -1.99 -16.23
N THR A 164 9.26 -1.64 -15.73
CA THR A 164 9.09 -0.65 -14.65
C THR A 164 9.73 -1.15 -13.36
N LYS A 165 10.65 -0.36 -12.76
CA LYS A 165 11.29 -0.70 -11.50
C LYS A 165 10.39 -0.37 -10.32
N VAL A 166 10.19 -1.35 -9.41
CA VAL A 166 9.49 -1.14 -8.13
C VAL A 166 10.48 -0.52 -7.14
N ILE A 167 10.20 0.69 -6.68
CA ILE A 167 10.99 1.41 -5.69
C ILE A 167 10.30 1.29 -4.33
N LYS A 168 11.00 0.66 -3.40
CA LYS A 168 10.56 0.48 -2.01
C LYS A 168 10.81 1.75 -1.22
N CYS A 169 9.82 2.21 -0.49
CA CYS A 169 9.93 3.40 0.34
C CYS A 169 9.60 3.04 1.79
N LYS A 170 10.46 3.47 2.70
CA LYS A 170 10.33 3.20 4.14
C LYS A 170 8.96 3.63 4.67
N THR A 171 8.44 2.87 5.63
CA THR A 171 7.21 3.23 6.33
C THR A 171 7.40 4.51 7.14
N ILE A 172 6.60 5.54 6.84
CA ILE A 172 6.55 6.76 7.64
C ILE A 172 5.51 6.57 8.75
N ARG A 173 5.86 7.04 9.96
CA ARG A 173 5.03 6.87 11.16
C ARG A 173 4.65 8.21 11.78
N GLU A 174 3.51 8.25 12.45
CA GLU A 174 3.11 9.36 13.31
C GLU A 174 4.05 9.43 14.52
N LYS A 175 4.08 10.56 15.25
CA LYS A 175 4.93 10.73 16.46
C LYS A 175 4.69 9.64 17.50
N ASN A 176 3.48 9.11 17.59
CA ASN A 176 3.11 8.00 18.48
C ASN A 176 3.56 6.61 17.98
N GLY A 177 4.14 6.50 16.78
CA GLY A 177 4.67 5.27 16.18
C GLY A 177 3.71 4.55 15.23
N ILE A 178 2.42 4.92 15.17
CA ILE A 178 1.48 4.32 14.22
C ILE A 178 1.92 4.64 12.78
N ALA A 179 1.91 3.64 11.91
CA ALA A 179 2.17 3.86 10.49
C ALA A 179 1.09 4.75 9.87
N TYR A 180 1.49 5.78 9.09
CA TYR A 180 0.54 6.60 8.36
C TYR A 180 -0.33 5.74 7.43
N SER A 181 -1.64 5.95 7.52
CA SER A 181 -2.65 5.29 6.71
C SER A 181 -3.85 6.21 6.53
N SER A 182 -4.51 6.15 5.37
CA SER A 182 -5.77 6.85 5.15
C SER A 182 -6.85 6.44 6.17
N ARG A 183 -6.77 5.21 6.70
CA ARG A 183 -7.69 4.73 7.74
C ARG A 183 -7.46 5.35 9.11
N ASN A 184 -6.32 6.02 9.35
CA ASN A 184 -6.08 6.74 10.61
C ASN A 184 -7.08 7.89 10.81
N LEU A 185 -7.70 8.40 9.73
CA LEU A 185 -8.78 9.39 9.78
C LEU A 185 -10.08 8.85 10.42
N LEU A 186 -10.22 7.53 10.50
CA LEU A 186 -11.38 6.85 11.10
C LEU A 186 -11.18 6.56 12.59
N LEU A 187 -9.98 6.81 13.12
CA LEU A 187 -9.61 6.50 14.50
C LEU A 187 -9.79 7.71 15.41
N ASN A 188 -10.37 7.49 16.57
CA ASN A 188 -10.36 8.46 17.66
C ASN A 188 -9.01 8.42 18.43
N ASN A 189 -8.83 9.33 19.39
CA ASN A 189 -7.58 9.44 20.16
C ASN A 189 -7.26 8.18 20.98
N ASN A 190 -8.27 7.56 21.60
CA ASN A 190 -8.07 6.32 22.36
C ASN A 190 -7.62 5.18 21.42
N GLU A 191 -8.26 5.01 20.27
CA GLU A 191 -7.88 4.01 19.28
C GLU A 191 -6.45 4.23 18.75
N LYS A 192 -6.04 5.48 18.57
CA LYS A 192 -4.65 5.82 18.23
C LYS A 192 -3.68 5.44 19.36
N THR A 193 -4.06 5.67 20.61
CA THR A 193 -3.25 5.25 21.77
C THR A 193 -3.10 3.74 21.82
N ILE A 194 -4.17 2.98 21.61
CA ILE A 194 -4.13 1.51 21.53
C ILE A 194 -3.18 1.06 20.39
N GLY A 195 -3.32 1.62 19.19
CA GLY A 195 -2.44 1.30 18.07
C GLY A 195 -0.97 1.61 18.34
N SER A 196 -0.69 2.72 19.04
CA SER A 196 0.65 3.10 19.50
C SER A 196 1.23 2.07 20.45
N ASN A 197 0.48 1.66 21.47
CA ASN A 197 0.92 0.67 22.46
C ASN A 197 1.22 -0.69 21.78
N ILE A 198 0.39 -1.11 20.84
CA ILE A 198 0.61 -2.33 20.04
C ILE A 198 1.91 -2.23 19.25
N TYR A 199 2.14 -1.13 18.54
CA TYR A 199 3.37 -0.92 17.78
C TYR A 199 4.60 -0.95 18.68
N LYS A 200 4.60 -0.17 19.76
CA LYS A 200 5.72 -0.08 20.72
C LYS A 200 6.05 -1.45 21.35
N TYR A 201 5.02 -2.20 21.73
CA TYR A 201 5.18 -3.53 22.29
C TYR A 201 5.83 -4.50 21.31
N ILE A 202 5.35 -4.53 20.05
CA ILE A 202 5.91 -5.42 19.03
C ILE A 202 7.33 -4.99 18.68
N LEU A 203 7.59 -3.70 18.54
CA LEU A 203 8.92 -3.18 18.24
C LEU A 203 9.92 -3.58 19.32
N LYS A 204 9.58 -3.36 20.61
CA LYS A 204 10.41 -3.73 21.78
C LYS A 204 10.72 -5.23 21.81
N ASN A 205 9.74 -6.07 21.45
CA ASN A 205 9.85 -7.52 21.54
C ASN A 205 10.19 -8.20 20.20
N LYS A 206 10.44 -7.45 19.14
CA LYS A 206 10.62 -7.97 17.77
C LYS A 206 11.61 -9.14 17.70
N ASN A 207 12.78 -8.99 18.28
CA ASN A 207 13.82 -10.01 18.24
C ASN A 207 13.41 -11.29 18.99
N ASN A 208 12.75 -11.16 20.15
CA ASN A 208 12.24 -12.30 20.92
C ASN A 208 11.12 -13.04 20.15
N ILE A 209 10.27 -12.28 19.45
CA ILE A 209 9.20 -12.84 18.61
C ILE A 209 9.83 -13.61 17.44
N ILE A 210 10.77 -13.00 16.70
CA ILE A 210 11.43 -13.63 15.55
C ILE A 210 12.22 -14.88 15.97
N LYS A 211 12.94 -14.83 17.08
CA LYS A 211 13.69 -15.96 17.64
C LYS A 211 12.80 -16.99 18.35
N LYS A 212 11.46 -16.81 18.34
CA LYS A 212 10.46 -17.66 19.02
C LYS A 212 10.62 -17.77 20.54
N LYS A 213 11.41 -16.90 21.19
CA LYS A 213 11.52 -16.79 22.65
C LYS A 213 10.23 -16.24 23.28
N LEU A 214 9.45 -15.45 22.54
CA LEU A 214 8.11 -14.98 22.91
C LEU A 214 7.08 -15.57 21.94
N SER A 215 6.14 -16.37 22.47
CA SER A 215 5.15 -17.06 21.67
C SER A 215 4.14 -16.10 21.05
N LEU A 216 3.68 -16.39 19.83
CA LEU A 216 2.66 -15.58 19.15
C LEU A 216 1.31 -15.58 19.88
N LYS A 217 1.03 -16.60 20.71
CA LYS A 217 -0.16 -16.66 21.58
C LYS A 217 -0.12 -15.56 22.64
N ILE A 218 1.03 -15.39 23.30
CA ILE A 218 1.24 -14.31 24.29
C ILE A 218 1.14 -12.94 23.61
N VAL A 219 1.79 -12.75 22.43
CA VAL A 219 1.71 -11.50 21.68
C VAL A 219 0.25 -11.15 21.34
N LYS A 220 -0.53 -12.10 20.87
CA LYS A 220 -1.96 -11.88 20.59
C LYS A 220 -2.75 -11.50 21.85
N LYS A 221 -2.55 -12.23 22.96
CA LYS A 221 -3.19 -11.90 24.24
C LYS A 221 -2.88 -10.45 24.64
N LYS A 222 -1.63 -10.03 24.52
CA LYS A 222 -1.21 -8.66 24.85
C LYS A 222 -1.85 -7.60 23.95
N ILE A 223 -1.98 -7.87 22.65
CA ILE A 223 -2.66 -6.96 21.70
C ILE A 223 -4.14 -6.77 22.10
N ILE A 224 -4.85 -7.82 22.48
CA ILE A 224 -6.23 -7.72 23.00
C ILE A 224 -6.28 -6.93 24.31
N GLN A 225 -5.35 -7.18 25.24
CA GLN A 225 -5.25 -6.42 26.49
C GLN A 225 -5.03 -4.92 26.28
N PHE A 226 -4.36 -4.51 25.21
CA PHE A 226 -4.25 -3.09 24.84
C PHE A 226 -5.56 -2.49 24.33
N GLY A 227 -6.57 -3.30 24.00
CA GLY A 227 -7.89 -2.85 23.55
C GLY A 227 -8.19 -3.11 22.07
N ALA A 228 -7.39 -3.93 21.38
CA ALA A 228 -7.79 -4.40 20.06
C ALA A 228 -9.03 -5.30 20.17
N THR A 229 -10.04 -5.06 19.31
CA THR A 229 -11.32 -5.79 19.35
C THR A 229 -11.25 -7.15 18.66
N ASN A 230 -10.31 -7.33 17.73
CA ASN A 230 -10.08 -8.61 17.05
C ASN A 230 -8.68 -8.62 16.40
N ILE A 231 -8.18 -9.81 16.10
CA ILE A 231 -6.88 -10.03 15.43
C ILE A 231 -7.08 -11.05 14.30
N ASP A 232 -6.82 -10.64 13.06
CA ASP A 232 -6.76 -11.58 11.95
C ASP A 232 -5.50 -12.46 12.06
N TYR A 233 -4.35 -11.82 12.26
CA TYR A 233 -3.07 -12.54 12.40
C TYR A 233 -1.99 -11.75 13.12
N VAL A 234 -1.10 -12.50 13.77
CA VAL A 234 0.30 -12.14 14.07
C VAL A 234 1.14 -13.25 13.47
N LYS A 235 2.03 -12.94 12.54
CA LYS A 235 2.85 -13.93 11.81
C LYS A 235 4.24 -13.39 11.56
N ILE A 236 5.22 -14.30 11.47
CA ILE A 236 6.60 -14.00 11.09
C ILE A 236 6.82 -14.52 9.67
N TYR A 237 7.38 -13.68 8.81
CA TYR A 237 7.77 -14.07 7.47
C TYR A 237 9.16 -13.54 7.10
N ASP A 238 9.95 -14.38 6.46
CA ASP A 238 11.14 -13.95 5.72
C ASP A 238 10.71 -13.38 4.38
N ILE A 239 10.72 -12.06 4.26
CA ILE A 239 10.26 -11.37 3.05
C ILE A 239 11.20 -11.56 1.85
N ASN A 240 12.45 -11.96 2.09
CA ASN A 240 13.41 -12.26 1.03
C ASN A 240 13.20 -13.64 0.42
N LYS A 241 12.52 -14.54 1.16
CA LYS A 241 12.17 -15.89 0.70
C LYS A 241 10.67 -16.07 0.41
N ALA A 242 9.84 -15.05 0.66
CA ALA A 242 8.39 -15.15 0.50
C ALA A 242 7.95 -15.22 -0.97
N THR A 243 8.63 -14.51 -1.87
CA THR A 243 8.36 -14.46 -3.31
C THR A 243 9.55 -13.87 -4.08
N LYS A 244 9.57 -14.03 -5.40
CA LYS A 244 10.63 -13.45 -6.26
C LYS A 244 10.70 -11.91 -6.13
N PRO A 245 11.87 -11.26 -6.27
CA PRO A 245 13.17 -11.93 -6.36
C PRO A 245 13.58 -12.49 -5.00
N TYR A 246 14.04 -13.75 -4.99
CA TYR A 246 14.61 -14.37 -3.79
C TYR A 246 15.99 -13.77 -3.49
N LYS A 247 16.33 -13.67 -2.20
CA LYS A 247 17.65 -13.20 -1.75
C LYS A 247 18.25 -14.18 -0.76
N ALA A 248 19.57 -14.35 -0.81
CA ALA A 248 20.29 -15.26 0.08
C ALA A 248 20.12 -14.88 1.56
N LYS A 249 20.35 -13.60 1.90
CA LYS A 249 20.21 -13.09 3.27
C LYS A 249 18.75 -13.02 3.69
N SER A 250 18.42 -13.65 4.82
CA SER A 250 17.09 -13.59 5.42
C SER A 250 16.73 -12.19 5.92
N ASN A 251 15.43 -11.84 5.78
CA ASN A 251 14.89 -10.59 6.30
C ASN A 251 13.50 -10.86 6.92
N PHE A 252 13.52 -11.20 8.21
CA PHE A 252 12.31 -11.50 8.95
C PHE A 252 11.58 -10.23 9.38
N LYS A 253 10.26 -10.25 9.22
CA LYS A 253 9.34 -9.23 9.72
C LYS A 253 8.19 -9.86 10.49
N VAL A 254 7.73 -9.14 11.50
CA VAL A 254 6.49 -9.45 12.23
C VAL A 254 5.34 -8.73 11.53
N PHE A 255 4.45 -9.49 10.93
CA PHE A 255 3.23 -8.99 10.29
C PHE A 255 2.05 -9.08 11.23
N ILE A 256 1.28 -8.00 11.36
CA ILE A 256 0.08 -7.95 12.18
C ILE A 256 -1.10 -7.41 11.38
N ALA A 257 -2.29 -7.94 11.67
CA ALA A 257 -3.56 -7.33 11.30
C ALA A 257 -4.53 -7.49 12.46
N TYR A 258 -5.07 -6.38 12.90
CA TYR A 258 -5.96 -6.28 14.06
C TYR A 258 -7.04 -5.23 13.81
N TYR A 259 -8.03 -5.19 14.68
CA TYR A 259 -9.13 -4.24 14.58
C TYR A 259 -9.14 -3.29 15.78
N LEU A 260 -9.38 -2.02 15.48
CA LEU A 260 -9.77 -1.01 16.44
C LEU A 260 -11.24 -0.69 16.15
N ARG A 261 -12.16 -1.18 17.00
CA ARG A 261 -13.59 -1.30 16.68
C ARG A 261 -13.79 -1.96 15.29
N SER A 262 -14.38 -1.23 14.34
CA SER A 262 -14.61 -1.71 12.97
C SER A 262 -13.47 -1.44 12.00
N THR A 263 -12.45 -0.67 12.41
CA THR A 263 -11.33 -0.27 11.54
C THR A 263 -10.23 -1.31 11.57
N ARG A 264 -9.99 -1.91 10.40
CA ARG A 264 -8.91 -2.90 10.22
C ARG A 264 -7.58 -2.20 10.03
N MET A 265 -6.63 -2.46 10.91
CA MET A 265 -5.26 -1.94 10.88
C MET A 265 -4.29 -3.05 10.47
N ILE A 266 -3.26 -2.68 9.72
CA ILE A 266 -2.14 -3.58 9.39
C ILE A 266 -0.82 -2.88 9.61
N ASP A 267 0.18 -3.65 10.01
CA ASP A 267 1.57 -3.18 10.10
C ASP A 267 2.53 -4.34 9.83
N ASN A 268 3.79 -3.99 9.55
CA ASN A 268 4.91 -4.93 9.53
C ASN A 268 6.15 -4.26 10.13
N ILE A 269 6.82 -4.95 11.03
CA ILE A 269 7.87 -4.42 11.89
C ILE A 269 9.14 -5.24 11.75
#